data_d46ca597af75c7055f5b17399aa30df5
#
_entry.id   d46ca597af75c7055f5b17399aa30df5
#
_cell.length_a   1.000
_cell.length_b   1.000
_cell.length_c   1.000
_cell.angle_alpha   90.00
_cell.angle_beta   90.00
_cell.angle_gamma   90.00
#
_symmetry.space_group_name_H-M   'P 1'
#
loop_
_entity.id
_entity.type
_entity.pdbx_description
1 polymer ?
#
loop_
_entity_poly.entity_id
_entity_poly.type
_entity_poly.pdbx_seq_one_letter_code
_entity_poly.pdbx_strand_id
1 'polypeptide(L)'
;VNQTVTDLNTADGDDGTDTYSGIEKLRFGDGGELSVSEVDDNRINTYTSSDQSLPSVTGLKDGNYVVTWADSSGHDGGSSWDIRGQIMSRDGAPLGSEFRINDYVSSNQQDPSVAALEDGGFIVTWYDSSGHDGGSSSDVWAQHFDASGSAVSDDFLVNTTFTSGHQYTPDVMGLIDGCYVIAWR
;
A
#
# COMPACT_ATOMS: atom_id res chain seq x y z
N VAL A 1 -1.57 -21.23 -21.62
CA VAL A 1 -0.11 -21.10 -21.71
C VAL A 1 0.45 -22.03 -20.63
N ASN A 2 1.13 -23.12 -21.02
CA ASN A 2 1.79 -24.00 -20.07
C ASN A 2 3.09 -23.33 -19.62
N GLN A 3 3.13 -22.93 -18.37
CA GLN A 3 4.36 -22.44 -17.74
C GLN A 3 5.12 -23.64 -17.19
N THR A 4 6.35 -23.81 -17.61
CA THR A 4 7.24 -24.85 -17.09
C THR A 4 8.30 -24.15 -16.25
N VAL A 5 8.34 -24.45 -14.97
CA VAL A 5 9.43 -24.05 -14.07
C VAL A 5 10.47 -25.16 -14.16
N THR A 6 11.69 -24.82 -14.56
CA THR A 6 12.79 -25.77 -14.64
C THR A 6 13.84 -25.36 -13.61
N ASP A 7 14.13 -26.21 -12.66
CA ASP A 7 15.28 -26.07 -11.79
C ASP A 7 16.55 -26.26 -12.61
N LEU A 8 17.44 -25.27 -12.58
CA LEU A 8 18.75 -25.29 -13.24
C LEU A 8 19.90 -25.60 -12.28
N ASN A 9 19.63 -25.77 -11.00
CA ASN A 9 20.63 -26.14 -10.01
C ASN A 9 20.74 -27.68 -9.94
N THR A 10 21.62 -28.27 -10.72
CA THR A 10 21.89 -29.70 -10.76
C THR A 10 22.88 -30.16 -9.67
N ALA A 11 23.25 -29.27 -8.73
CA ALA A 11 24.33 -29.54 -7.76
C ALA A 11 23.82 -29.97 -6.36
N ASP A 12 22.51 -29.90 -6.09
CA ASP A 12 21.95 -30.18 -4.76
C ASP A 12 21.38 -31.59 -4.58
N GLY A 13 21.44 -32.43 -5.60
CA GLY A 13 20.97 -33.82 -5.51
C GLY A 13 19.47 -33.85 -5.23
N ASP A 14 18.65 -33.78 -6.28
CA ASP A 14 17.20 -33.90 -6.27
C ASP A 14 16.72 -35.02 -5.32
N ASP A 15 16.33 -34.65 -4.11
CA ASP A 15 15.72 -35.56 -3.11
C ASP A 15 14.21 -35.35 -2.97
N GLY A 16 13.59 -34.58 -3.89
CA GLY A 16 12.14 -34.36 -3.97
C GLY A 16 11.57 -33.41 -2.92
N THR A 17 12.41 -32.63 -2.25
CA THR A 17 12.03 -31.55 -1.35
C THR A 17 12.67 -30.23 -1.79
N ASP A 18 12.23 -29.71 -2.95
CA ASP A 18 12.66 -28.39 -3.39
C ASP A 18 12.06 -27.31 -2.48
N THR A 19 12.88 -26.78 -1.61
CA THR A 19 12.64 -25.45 -1.06
C THR A 19 12.98 -24.45 -2.17
N TYR A 20 12.00 -23.69 -2.61
CA TYR A 20 12.08 -22.71 -3.71
C TYR A 20 13.03 -21.52 -3.45
N SER A 21 14.02 -21.65 -2.63
CA SER A 21 15.12 -20.72 -2.46
C SER A 21 16.15 -20.98 -3.58
N GLY A 22 16.00 -20.30 -4.72
CA GLY A 22 16.95 -20.41 -5.79
C GLY A 22 16.38 -20.50 -7.21
N ILE A 23 15.10 -20.18 -7.44
CA ILE A 23 14.59 -20.02 -8.81
C ILE A 23 15.20 -18.74 -9.37
N GLU A 24 16.31 -18.87 -10.10
CA GLU A 24 16.98 -17.74 -10.73
C GLU A 24 16.33 -17.29 -12.03
N LYS A 25 15.52 -18.15 -12.67
CA LYS A 25 14.91 -17.85 -13.98
C LYS A 25 13.59 -18.58 -14.21
N LEU A 26 12.59 -17.84 -14.63
CA LEU A 26 11.38 -18.38 -15.25
C LEU A 26 11.49 -18.27 -16.76
N ARG A 27 11.35 -19.38 -17.50
CA ARG A 27 11.34 -19.40 -18.96
C ARG A 27 9.92 -19.63 -19.48
N PHE A 28 9.43 -18.72 -20.28
CA PHE A 28 8.12 -18.86 -20.93
C PHE A 28 8.26 -19.60 -22.26
N GLY A 29 7.19 -20.32 -22.66
CA GLY A 29 7.17 -21.13 -23.89
C GLY A 29 7.35 -20.32 -25.20
N ASP A 30 7.28 -19.00 -25.15
CA ASP A 30 7.55 -18.07 -26.26
C ASP A 30 9.02 -17.62 -26.32
N GLY A 31 9.88 -18.14 -25.44
CA GLY A 31 11.32 -17.82 -25.36
C GLY A 31 11.64 -16.60 -24.49
N GLY A 32 10.65 -15.97 -23.83
CA GLY A 32 10.88 -14.91 -22.85
C GLY A 32 11.54 -15.48 -21.60
N GLU A 33 12.59 -14.84 -21.10
CA GLU A 33 13.19 -15.11 -19.80
C GLU A 33 12.84 -13.99 -18.83
N LEU A 34 12.26 -14.34 -17.68
CA LEU A 34 12.25 -13.46 -16.52
C LEU A 34 13.40 -13.90 -15.60
N SER A 35 14.40 -13.05 -15.45
CA SER A 35 15.34 -13.21 -14.35
C SER A 35 14.60 -12.84 -13.06
N VAL A 36 14.31 -13.81 -12.22
CA VAL A 36 13.97 -13.54 -10.82
C VAL A 36 15.33 -13.33 -10.15
N SER A 37 15.83 -12.09 -10.13
CA SER A 37 16.89 -11.75 -9.17
C SER A 37 16.33 -12.12 -7.79
N GLU A 38 17.18 -12.63 -6.91
CA GLU A 38 16.83 -12.88 -5.52
C GLU A 38 15.92 -11.73 -5.05
N VAL A 39 14.69 -12.07 -4.65
CA VAL A 39 13.82 -11.10 -4.02
C VAL A 39 14.46 -10.85 -2.67
N ASP A 40 15.44 -9.96 -2.62
CA ASP A 40 15.85 -9.40 -1.36
C ASP A 40 14.58 -8.85 -0.72
N ASP A 41 14.27 -9.31 0.49
CA ASP A 41 13.21 -8.74 1.31
C ASP A 41 13.52 -7.26 1.52
N ASN A 42 13.10 -6.41 0.59
CA ASN A 42 13.32 -4.98 0.66
C ASN A 42 12.37 -4.37 1.69
N ARG A 43 12.95 -3.89 2.75
CA ARG A 43 12.19 -3.11 3.71
C ARG A 43 11.73 -1.78 3.07
N ILE A 44 10.43 -1.52 3.10
CA ILE A 44 9.80 -0.34 2.51
C ILE A 44 9.93 0.86 3.45
N ASN A 45 9.60 0.67 4.74
CA ASN A 45 9.60 1.71 5.75
C ASN A 45 11.03 2.09 6.20
N THR A 46 11.27 3.38 6.34
CA THR A 46 12.55 3.93 6.86
C THR A 46 12.58 3.98 8.37
N TYR A 47 11.45 4.27 9.01
CA TYR A 47 11.31 4.27 10.46
C TYR A 47 10.98 2.86 10.95
N THR A 48 11.76 2.37 11.92
CA THR A 48 11.69 1.01 12.43
C THR A 48 11.42 0.94 13.92
N SER A 49 11.19 2.09 14.55
CA SER A 49 10.76 2.16 15.94
C SER A 49 9.26 1.96 16.04
N SER A 50 8.81 1.28 17.08
CA SER A 50 7.39 0.95 17.32
C SER A 50 6.80 0.04 16.23
N ASP A 51 5.49 -0.09 16.20
CA ASP A 51 4.80 -1.01 15.31
C ASP A 51 4.44 -0.33 13.98
N GLN A 52 4.68 -1.04 12.88
CA GLN A 52 4.14 -0.77 11.55
C GLN A 52 3.30 -1.97 11.13
N SER A 53 2.08 -1.73 10.69
CA SER A 53 1.11 -2.79 10.44
C SER A 53 0.11 -2.43 9.34
N LEU A 54 -0.73 -3.40 8.97
CA LEU A 54 -1.85 -3.22 8.05
C LEU A 54 -1.41 -2.64 6.69
N PRO A 55 -0.42 -3.25 6.00
CA PRO A 55 0.03 -2.72 4.72
C PRO A 55 -1.03 -2.91 3.64
N SER A 56 -1.12 -1.94 2.73
CA SER A 56 -1.89 -1.99 1.49
C SER A 56 -1.01 -1.57 0.32
N VAL A 57 -1.20 -2.16 -0.86
CA VAL A 57 -0.36 -1.89 -2.02
C VAL A 57 -1.18 -1.84 -3.31
N THR A 58 -0.82 -0.92 -4.20
CA THR A 58 -1.38 -0.86 -5.56
C THR A 58 -0.32 -0.49 -6.58
N GLY A 59 -0.44 -1.05 -7.80
CA GLY A 59 0.40 -0.67 -8.93
C GLY A 59 -0.09 0.65 -9.54
N LEU A 60 0.83 1.54 -9.88
CA LEU A 60 0.54 2.81 -10.53
C LEU A 60 0.61 2.67 -12.06
N LYS A 61 0.00 3.59 -12.78
CA LYS A 61 -0.12 3.57 -14.24
C LYS A 61 1.22 3.65 -14.97
N ASP A 62 2.22 4.24 -14.35
CA ASP A 62 3.59 4.37 -14.87
C ASP A 62 4.47 3.11 -14.67
N GLY A 63 3.91 2.07 -14.05
CA GLY A 63 4.56 0.80 -13.73
C GLY A 63 5.27 0.79 -12.37
N ASN A 64 5.29 1.88 -11.64
CA ASN A 64 5.68 1.96 -10.24
C ASN A 64 4.56 1.41 -9.33
N TYR A 65 4.76 1.41 -8.03
CA TYR A 65 3.72 1.03 -7.07
C TYR A 65 3.84 1.88 -5.80
N VAL A 66 2.75 1.98 -5.07
CA VAL A 66 2.72 2.63 -3.77
C VAL A 66 2.34 1.62 -2.70
N VAL A 67 3.01 1.68 -1.57
CA VAL A 67 2.69 0.92 -0.35
C VAL A 67 2.28 1.90 0.71
N THR A 68 1.18 1.60 1.41
CA THR A 68 0.71 2.38 2.57
C THR A 68 0.61 1.46 3.79
N TRP A 69 0.77 2.00 4.99
CA TRP A 69 0.69 1.25 6.25
C TRP A 69 0.29 2.15 7.41
N ALA A 70 -0.11 1.56 8.52
CA ALA A 70 -0.29 2.25 9.79
C ALA A 70 1.02 2.22 10.58
N ASP A 71 1.44 3.36 11.12
CA ASP A 71 2.70 3.57 11.85
C ASP A 71 2.44 4.19 13.22
N SER A 72 2.92 3.57 14.29
CA SER A 72 2.78 4.05 15.67
C SER A 72 4.04 4.74 16.21
N SER A 73 5.01 5.07 15.36
CA SER A 73 6.29 5.64 15.81
C SER A 73 6.20 7.08 16.32
N GLY A 74 5.21 7.84 15.85
CA GLY A 74 5.02 9.24 16.21
C GLY A 74 6.18 10.17 15.83
N HIS A 75 7.05 9.77 14.90
CA HIS A 75 8.31 10.46 14.60
C HIS A 75 8.14 11.83 13.95
N ASP A 76 6.98 12.16 13.43
CA ASP A 76 6.66 13.46 12.83
C ASP A 76 5.62 14.27 13.63
N GLY A 77 5.50 13.97 14.92
CA GLY A 77 4.70 14.73 15.87
C GLY A 77 3.30 14.18 16.14
N GLY A 78 2.94 13.05 15.53
CA GLY A 78 1.72 12.31 15.88
C GLY A 78 1.80 11.71 17.29
N SER A 79 0.68 11.58 17.96
CA SER A 79 0.61 11.03 19.32
C SER A 79 0.21 9.56 19.35
N SER A 80 -0.08 8.97 18.19
CA SER A 80 -0.63 7.63 18.07
C SER A 80 -0.32 7.03 16.69
N TRP A 81 -1.27 6.32 16.10
CA TRP A 81 -1.13 5.73 14.77
C TRP A 81 -1.41 6.76 13.67
N ASP A 82 -0.51 6.85 12.71
CA ASP A 82 -0.65 7.64 11.48
C ASP A 82 -0.59 6.73 10.25
N ILE A 83 -1.14 7.19 9.12
CA ILE A 83 -1.02 6.48 7.85
C ILE A 83 0.19 7.00 7.09
N ARG A 84 1.04 6.07 6.67
CA ARG A 84 2.27 6.33 5.91
C ARG A 84 2.21 5.74 4.52
N GLY A 85 3.00 6.32 3.62
CA GLY A 85 3.15 5.82 2.27
C GLY A 85 4.59 5.93 1.77
N GLN A 86 4.95 5.04 0.85
CA GLN A 86 6.19 5.07 0.10
C GLN A 86 5.91 4.65 -1.34
N ILE A 87 6.34 5.48 -2.28
CA ILE A 87 6.33 5.10 -3.70
C ILE A 87 7.60 4.32 -4.00
N MET A 88 7.43 3.24 -4.72
CA MET A 88 8.50 2.33 -5.12
C MET A 88 8.56 2.24 -6.63
N SER A 89 9.76 2.19 -7.17
CA SER A 89 9.95 1.85 -8.58
C SER A 89 9.56 0.40 -8.84
N ARG A 90 9.27 0.08 -10.10
CA ARG A 90 9.02 -1.29 -10.55
C ARG A 90 10.12 -2.30 -10.16
N ASP A 91 11.35 -1.80 -9.93
CA ASP A 91 12.51 -2.62 -9.58
C ASP A 91 12.72 -2.70 -8.05
N GLY A 92 11.78 -2.17 -7.24
CA GLY A 92 11.80 -2.24 -5.78
C GLY A 92 12.63 -1.15 -5.09
N ALA A 93 13.13 -0.15 -5.81
CA ALA A 93 13.82 0.98 -5.18
C ALA A 93 12.83 2.07 -4.74
N PRO A 94 13.04 2.71 -3.57
CA PRO A 94 12.18 3.81 -3.15
C PRO A 94 12.33 5.03 -4.08
N LEU A 95 11.21 5.64 -4.42
CA LEU A 95 11.13 6.89 -5.16
C LEU A 95 10.73 8.01 -4.20
N GLY A 96 11.67 8.89 -3.90
CA GLY A 96 11.49 9.91 -2.87
C GLY A 96 11.59 9.36 -1.45
N SER A 97 11.08 10.13 -0.50
CA SER A 97 11.05 9.77 0.91
C SER A 97 9.68 9.22 1.29
N GLU A 98 9.64 8.45 2.36
CA GLU A 98 8.41 8.10 3.07
C GLU A 98 7.64 9.38 3.45
N PHE A 99 6.32 9.37 3.30
CA PHE A 99 5.47 10.53 3.56
C PHE A 99 4.23 10.14 4.39
N ARG A 100 3.70 11.11 5.12
CA ARG A 100 2.43 10.93 5.84
C ARG A 100 1.25 11.16 4.89
N ILE A 101 0.22 10.34 5.06
CA ILE A 101 -1.02 10.38 4.28
C ILE A 101 -2.06 11.28 4.94
N ASN A 102 -2.35 11.07 6.24
CA ASN A 102 -3.37 11.84 6.98
C ASN A 102 -2.86 13.21 7.39
N ASP A 103 -3.69 14.24 7.29
CA ASP A 103 -3.37 15.60 7.74
C ASP A 103 -3.54 15.73 9.27
N TYR A 104 -4.59 15.14 9.83
CA TYR A 104 -4.86 15.18 11.26
C TYR A 104 -4.11 14.08 12.02
N VAL A 105 -3.34 14.46 13.05
CA VAL A 105 -2.35 13.58 13.72
C VAL A 105 -2.70 13.18 15.15
N SER A 106 -3.91 13.51 15.63
CA SER A 106 -4.35 13.11 16.96
C SER A 106 -5.18 11.84 16.92
N SER A 107 -5.10 11.01 17.95
CA SER A 107 -5.75 9.70 18.00
C SER A 107 -5.23 8.72 16.94
N ASN A 108 -5.99 7.68 16.64
CA ASN A 108 -5.57 6.62 15.75
C ASN A 108 -6.15 6.79 14.35
N GLN A 109 -5.28 6.74 13.36
CA GLN A 109 -5.58 6.55 11.96
C GLN A 109 -5.05 5.17 11.57
N GLN A 110 -5.90 4.26 11.11
CA GLN A 110 -5.53 2.86 10.84
C GLN A 110 -6.34 2.27 9.67
N ASP A 111 -6.04 1.01 9.33
CA ASP A 111 -6.66 0.26 8.24
C ASP A 111 -6.59 1.00 6.89
N PRO A 112 -5.41 1.40 6.40
CA PRO A 112 -5.32 2.03 5.09
C PRO A 112 -5.68 1.04 3.98
N SER A 113 -6.43 1.53 2.99
CA SER A 113 -6.61 0.88 1.69
C SER A 113 -6.23 1.86 0.59
N VAL A 114 -5.50 1.40 -0.44
CA VAL A 114 -5.00 2.25 -1.51
C VAL A 114 -5.42 1.71 -2.88
N ALA A 115 -5.85 2.61 -3.77
CA ALA A 115 -6.17 2.27 -5.15
C ALA A 115 -5.57 3.28 -6.12
N ALA A 116 -5.03 2.78 -7.24
CA ALA A 116 -4.60 3.60 -8.35
C ALA A 116 -5.79 4.21 -9.09
N LEU A 117 -5.59 5.40 -9.62
CA LEU A 117 -6.60 6.15 -10.38
C LEU A 117 -6.20 6.29 -11.85
N GLU A 118 -7.19 6.56 -12.69
CA GLU A 118 -6.99 6.66 -14.14
C GLU A 118 -6.14 7.87 -14.54
N ASP A 119 -6.09 8.93 -13.74
CA ASP A 119 -5.22 10.11 -13.94
C ASP A 119 -3.73 9.83 -13.69
N GLY A 120 -3.40 8.64 -13.19
CA GLY A 120 -2.04 8.19 -12.86
C GLY A 120 -1.67 8.38 -11.39
N GLY A 121 -2.49 9.07 -10.61
CA GLY A 121 -2.38 9.19 -9.17
C GLY A 121 -2.99 8.00 -8.42
N PHE A 122 -3.23 8.19 -7.14
CA PHE A 122 -3.86 7.20 -6.28
C PHE A 122 -4.69 7.85 -5.18
N ILE A 123 -5.62 7.09 -4.62
CA ILE A 123 -6.42 7.47 -3.46
C ILE A 123 -6.13 6.51 -2.32
N VAL A 124 -6.02 7.05 -1.10
CA VAL A 124 -5.90 6.28 0.13
C VAL A 124 -7.12 6.56 1.00
N THR A 125 -7.67 5.53 1.61
CA THR A 125 -8.73 5.65 2.61
C THR A 125 -8.31 4.95 3.90
N TRP A 126 -8.78 5.44 5.04
CA TRP A 126 -8.48 4.91 6.37
C TRP A 126 -9.63 5.21 7.33
N TYR A 127 -9.65 4.60 8.51
CA TYR A 127 -10.50 5.10 9.58
C TYR A 127 -9.71 6.01 10.52
N ASP A 128 -10.38 7.04 11.02
CA ASP A 128 -9.88 8.00 12.00
C ASP A 128 -10.74 7.95 13.26
N SER A 129 -10.13 7.81 14.43
CA SER A 129 -10.82 7.72 15.71
C SER A 129 -10.78 9.01 16.53
N SER A 130 -10.40 10.13 15.92
CA SER A 130 -10.26 11.40 16.61
C SER A 130 -11.58 12.14 16.88
N GLY A 131 -12.59 11.94 16.03
CA GLY A 131 -13.84 12.69 16.06
C GLY A 131 -13.67 14.18 15.77
N HIS A 132 -12.61 14.59 15.08
CA HIS A 132 -12.29 16.01 14.84
C HIS A 132 -13.27 16.73 13.90
N ASP A 133 -14.05 15.99 13.14
CA ASP A 133 -15.15 16.48 12.30
C ASP A 133 -16.45 16.76 13.07
N GLY A 134 -16.43 16.58 14.41
CA GLY A 134 -17.59 16.75 15.30
C GLY A 134 -18.37 15.46 15.58
N GLY A 135 -17.94 14.34 15.01
CA GLY A 135 -18.37 13.01 15.38
C GLY A 135 -17.81 12.59 16.75
N SER A 136 -18.41 11.59 17.37
CA SER A 136 -17.95 11.02 18.65
C SER A 136 -17.32 9.63 18.49
N SER A 137 -17.07 9.22 17.28
CA SER A 137 -16.74 7.85 16.90
C SER A 137 -15.65 7.81 15.85
N SER A 138 -15.32 6.63 15.39
CA SER A 138 -14.41 6.47 14.24
C SER A 138 -15.16 6.71 12.94
N ASP A 139 -14.56 7.46 12.04
CA ASP A 139 -15.09 7.82 10.75
C ASP A 139 -14.12 7.44 9.62
N VAL A 140 -14.62 7.29 8.40
CA VAL A 140 -13.84 6.98 7.22
C VAL A 140 -13.41 8.25 6.52
N TRP A 141 -12.10 8.37 6.32
CA TRP A 141 -11.45 9.47 5.62
C TRP A 141 -10.72 8.98 4.37
N ALA A 142 -10.50 9.89 3.46
CA ALA A 142 -9.74 9.62 2.25
C ALA A 142 -8.94 10.84 1.80
N GLN A 143 -7.84 10.59 1.09
CA GLN A 143 -7.03 11.63 0.46
C GLN A 143 -6.53 11.18 -0.90
N HIS A 144 -6.49 12.13 -1.83
CA HIS A 144 -6.08 11.95 -3.20
C HIS A 144 -4.65 12.47 -3.41
N PHE A 145 -3.82 11.68 -4.08
CA PHE A 145 -2.42 11.97 -4.38
C PHE A 145 -2.15 11.87 -5.88
N ASP A 146 -1.22 12.68 -6.36
CA ASP A 146 -0.66 12.50 -7.69
C ASP A 146 0.35 11.33 -7.72
N ALA A 147 0.86 10.99 -8.91
CA ALA A 147 1.82 9.90 -9.09
C ALA A 147 3.16 10.11 -8.36
N SER A 148 3.46 11.33 -7.92
CA SER A 148 4.67 11.65 -7.14
C SER A 148 4.48 11.52 -5.63
N GLY A 149 3.26 11.27 -5.16
CA GLY A 149 2.88 11.26 -3.74
C GLY A 149 2.59 12.63 -3.16
N SER A 150 2.41 13.64 -4.01
CA SER A 150 1.95 14.96 -3.56
C SER A 150 0.43 14.96 -3.43
N ALA A 151 -0.08 15.44 -2.29
CA ALA A 151 -1.51 15.57 -2.08
C ALA A 151 -2.13 16.53 -3.11
N VAL A 152 -3.21 16.09 -3.75
CA VAL A 152 -3.97 16.90 -4.73
C VAL A 152 -4.95 17.82 -4.02
N SER A 153 -5.43 17.42 -2.86
CA SER A 153 -6.34 18.18 -1.99
C SER A 153 -6.09 17.80 -0.53
N ASP A 154 -6.71 18.52 0.39
CA ASP A 154 -6.79 18.09 1.80
C ASP A 154 -7.55 16.76 1.90
N ASP A 155 -7.36 16.05 3.01
CA ASP A 155 -8.16 14.87 3.33
C ASP A 155 -9.65 15.24 3.52
N PHE A 156 -10.55 14.28 3.28
CA PHE A 156 -11.99 14.53 3.34
C PHE A 156 -12.75 13.37 3.98
N LEU A 157 -13.84 13.72 4.68
CA LEU A 157 -14.75 12.76 5.30
C LEU A 157 -15.57 12.01 4.23
N VAL A 158 -15.56 10.69 4.26
CA VAL A 158 -16.28 9.82 3.30
C VAL A 158 -17.72 9.56 3.76
N ASN A 159 -17.94 9.21 5.04
CA ASN A 159 -19.24 8.80 5.57
C ASN A 159 -20.12 9.99 6.02
N THR A 160 -20.43 10.90 5.10
CA THR A 160 -21.16 12.16 5.38
C THR A 160 -22.64 11.97 5.76
N THR A 161 -23.25 10.82 5.47
CA THR A 161 -24.68 10.56 5.70
C THR A 161 -24.90 9.72 6.95
N PHE A 162 -24.11 8.68 7.16
CA PHE A 162 -24.20 7.79 8.31
C PHE A 162 -23.03 8.09 9.25
N THR A 163 -23.23 9.07 10.13
CA THR A 163 -22.20 9.61 11.03
C THR A 163 -22.33 9.12 12.47
N SER A 164 -23.34 8.29 12.76
CA SER A 164 -23.53 7.73 14.10
C SER A 164 -22.93 6.34 14.22
N GLY A 165 -22.24 6.09 15.32
CA GLY A 165 -21.54 4.83 15.57
C GLY A 165 -20.13 4.85 14.98
N HIS A 166 -19.51 3.69 14.91
CA HIS A 166 -18.16 3.54 14.42
C HIS A 166 -18.17 3.03 12.98
N GLN A 167 -17.39 3.64 12.11
CA GLN A 167 -17.12 3.21 10.74
C GLN A 167 -15.67 2.73 10.67
N TYR A 168 -15.48 1.50 10.19
CA TYR A 168 -14.18 0.82 10.17
C TYR A 168 -13.90 0.09 8.86
N THR A 169 -12.67 -0.38 8.72
CA THR A 169 -12.22 -1.26 7.65
C THR A 169 -12.65 -0.78 6.26
N PRO A 170 -12.28 0.46 5.89
CA PRO A 170 -12.57 0.94 4.56
C PRO A 170 -11.77 0.15 3.53
N ASP A 171 -12.37 -0.03 2.36
CA ASP A 171 -11.71 -0.57 1.18
C ASP A 171 -12.02 0.31 -0.02
N VAL A 172 -11.03 0.56 -0.88
CA VAL A 172 -11.17 1.44 -2.04
C VAL A 172 -10.75 0.74 -3.32
N MET A 173 -11.49 1.00 -4.38
CA MET A 173 -11.18 0.53 -5.73
C MET A 173 -11.31 1.67 -6.72
N GLY A 174 -10.27 1.89 -7.55
CA GLY A 174 -10.32 2.78 -8.70
C GLY A 174 -11.11 2.15 -9.85
N LEU A 175 -11.86 2.96 -10.59
CA LEU A 175 -12.63 2.58 -11.76
C LEU A 175 -11.98 3.12 -13.04
N ILE A 176 -12.27 2.49 -14.17
CA ILE A 176 -11.67 2.82 -15.49
C ILE A 176 -12.09 4.18 -16.05
N ASP A 177 -13.09 4.83 -15.48
CA ASP A 177 -13.59 6.14 -15.89
C ASP A 177 -13.01 7.30 -15.04
N GLY A 178 -12.03 7.00 -14.19
CA GLY A 178 -11.42 7.96 -13.26
C GLY A 178 -12.18 8.14 -11.96
N CYS A 179 -13.32 7.48 -11.79
CA CYS A 179 -14.04 7.40 -10.53
C CYS A 179 -13.39 6.36 -9.59
N TYR A 180 -13.87 6.31 -8.37
CA TYR A 180 -13.53 5.27 -7.39
C TYR A 180 -14.75 4.90 -6.53
N VAL A 181 -14.68 3.77 -5.89
CA VAL A 181 -15.70 3.29 -4.94
C VAL A 181 -15.02 3.01 -3.61
N ILE A 182 -15.60 3.50 -2.52
CA ILE A 182 -15.18 3.19 -1.17
C ILE A 182 -16.31 2.42 -0.48
N ALA A 183 -15.97 1.30 0.16
CA ALA A 183 -16.86 0.50 0.98
C ALA A 183 -16.31 0.45 2.41
N TRP A 184 -17.20 0.40 3.41
CA TRP A 184 -16.83 0.32 4.82
C TRP A 184 -17.94 -0.40 5.61
N ARG A 185 -17.71 -0.66 6.90
CA ARG A 185 -18.68 -1.25 7.82
C ARG A 185 -18.87 -0.42 9.07
#